data_b17f100d73e4c74e45ffceb8312008a1
#
_entry.id   b17f100d73e4c74e45ffceb8312008a1
#
_cell.length_a   1.000
_cell.length_b   1.000
_cell.length_c   1.000
_cell.angle_alpha   90.00
_cell.angle_beta   90.00
_cell.angle_gamma   90.00
#
_symmetry.space_group_name_H-M   'P 1'
#
loop_
_entity.id
_entity.type
_entity.pdbx_description
1 polymer ?
#
loop_
_entity_poly.entity_id
_entity_poly.type
_entity_poly.pdbx_seq_one_letter_code
_entity_poly.pdbx_strand_id
1 'polypeptide(L)'
;IIEYTGEGLKELSLTDRATICNMGAELGATTSVFPTDEITKEYLIQQGREEDYVELKADEDATYDEEITVDLSKLVPLTAKPHSPDAVVPVSELKGMKINQVVIGSCTNSSLPDMLKAAKILKGRRVATHVSLVIAPGSSSILAMLSKCGALADMIASGARILECGCGPCIGMGQAPLSKGVSLRTINRNFKGRSGTNDASVYLVSPEVAALSAIKGYLTDEFEDDMYLDDIENTPFVKNKNFFIDEYDPQNEVYMGPNIKPVPRGDKLPD
;
A
#
# COMPACT_ATOMS: atom_id res chain seq x y z
N ILE A 1 14.13 1.75 16.73
CA ILE A 1 14.15 0.68 15.70
C ILE A 1 13.20 -0.40 16.16
N ILE A 2 12.36 -0.89 15.26
CA ILE A 2 11.51 -2.07 15.50
C ILE A 2 12.09 -3.22 14.68
N GLU A 3 12.35 -4.34 15.32
CA GLU A 3 12.72 -5.60 14.67
C GLU A 3 11.57 -6.59 14.79
N TYR A 4 11.20 -7.21 13.68
CA TYR A 4 10.14 -8.20 13.61
C TYR A 4 10.74 -9.60 13.53
N THR A 5 10.37 -10.47 14.43
CA THR A 5 10.89 -11.85 14.55
C THR A 5 9.79 -12.85 14.79
N GLY A 6 10.12 -14.13 14.83
CA GLY A 6 9.22 -15.21 15.22
C GLY A 6 8.76 -16.07 14.06
N GLU A 7 8.11 -17.19 14.40
CA GLU A 7 7.70 -18.21 13.42
C GLU A 7 6.62 -17.72 12.46
N GLY A 8 5.80 -16.75 12.87
CA GLY A 8 4.76 -16.14 12.05
C GLY A 8 5.27 -15.41 10.82
N LEU A 9 6.57 -15.12 10.72
CA LEU A 9 7.16 -14.49 9.52
C LEU A 9 7.01 -15.34 8.27
N LYS A 10 6.86 -16.66 8.41
CA LYS A 10 6.64 -17.59 7.29
C LYS A 10 5.29 -17.37 6.60
N GLU A 11 4.33 -16.81 7.32
CA GLU A 11 2.98 -16.49 6.80
C GLU A 11 2.90 -15.11 6.13
N LEU A 12 3.97 -14.32 6.20
CA LEU A 12 4.04 -12.96 5.66
C LEU A 12 4.87 -12.95 4.37
N SER A 13 4.23 -12.61 3.27
CA SER A 13 4.95 -12.33 2.02
C SER A 13 5.90 -11.14 2.17
N LEU A 14 6.85 -10.97 1.25
CA LEU A 14 7.73 -9.81 1.32
C LEU A 14 6.97 -8.49 1.19
N THR A 15 5.88 -8.47 0.43
CA THR A 15 5.04 -7.27 0.27
C THR A 15 4.26 -6.94 1.54
N ASP A 16 3.80 -7.94 2.31
CA ASP A 16 3.20 -7.73 3.62
C ASP A 16 4.21 -7.13 4.60
N ARG A 17 5.44 -7.67 4.63
CA ARG A 17 6.54 -7.10 5.44
C ARG A 17 6.85 -5.65 5.05
N ALA A 18 6.84 -5.34 3.75
CA ALA A 18 7.03 -3.97 3.26
C ALA A 18 5.91 -3.02 3.75
N THR A 19 4.66 -3.48 3.76
CA THR A 19 3.52 -2.73 4.32
C THR A 19 3.70 -2.47 5.81
N ILE A 20 4.10 -3.48 6.58
CA ILE A 20 4.37 -3.35 8.02
C ILE A 20 5.51 -2.34 8.25
N CYS A 21 6.62 -2.44 7.51
CA CYS A 21 7.72 -1.48 7.60
C CYS A 21 7.29 -0.04 7.23
N ASN A 22 6.43 0.10 6.22
CA ASN A 22 5.88 1.40 5.82
C ASN A 22 5.08 2.06 6.96
N MET A 23 4.34 1.24 7.74
CA MET A 23 3.59 1.71 8.90
C MET A 23 4.46 1.99 10.12
N GLY A 24 5.70 1.53 10.16
CA GLY A 24 6.61 1.70 11.32
C GLY A 24 6.85 3.17 11.70
N ALA A 25 6.92 4.07 10.72
CA ALA A 25 7.06 5.51 10.97
C ALA A 25 5.85 6.09 11.73
N GLU A 26 4.66 5.55 11.52
CA GLU A 26 3.43 5.98 12.21
C GLU A 26 3.38 5.46 13.66
N LEU A 27 4.20 4.46 14.00
CA LEU A 27 4.43 3.97 15.36
C LEU A 27 5.52 4.78 16.10
N GLY A 28 6.11 5.78 15.45
CA GLY A 28 7.20 6.59 16.01
C GLY A 28 8.58 5.96 15.87
N ALA A 29 8.72 4.87 15.12
CA ALA A 29 10.02 4.24 14.88
C ALA A 29 10.83 5.00 13.82
N THR A 30 12.14 5.12 14.05
CA THR A 30 13.06 5.66 13.05
C THR A 30 13.19 4.71 11.86
N THR A 31 13.18 3.40 12.13
CA THR A 31 13.21 2.36 11.09
C THR A 31 12.58 1.06 11.60
N SER A 32 12.21 0.20 10.64
CA SER A 32 11.69 -1.14 10.88
C SER A 32 12.50 -2.15 10.09
N VAL A 33 12.78 -3.32 10.66
CA VAL A 33 13.64 -4.35 10.07
C VAL A 33 12.99 -5.71 10.18
N PHE A 34 13.01 -6.47 9.09
CA PHE A 34 12.76 -7.90 9.07
C PHE A 34 14.06 -8.65 8.77
N PRO A 35 14.31 -9.82 9.36
CA PRO A 35 15.41 -10.67 8.92
C PRO A 35 15.15 -11.13 7.48
N THR A 36 16.22 -11.39 6.75
CA THR A 36 16.10 -12.01 5.42
C THR A 36 15.96 -13.52 5.57
N ASP A 37 15.16 -14.11 4.70
CA ASP A 37 14.88 -15.53 4.66
C ASP A 37 14.65 -16.01 3.22
N GLU A 38 14.18 -17.24 3.05
CA GLU A 38 13.91 -17.81 1.73
C GLU A 38 12.83 -17.02 0.97
N ILE A 39 11.81 -16.47 1.65
CA ILE A 39 10.77 -15.60 1.04
C ILE A 39 11.43 -14.36 0.43
N THR A 40 12.36 -13.75 1.15
CA THR A 40 13.14 -12.59 0.66
C THR A 40 13.96 -12.96 -0.56
N LYS A 41 14.63 -14.11 -0.52
CA LYS A 41 15.46 -14.60 -1.62
C LYS A 41 14.63 -14.89 -2.87
N GLU A 42 13.52 -15.60 -2.73
CA GLU A 42 12.61 -15.88 -3.85
C GLU A 42 12.08 -14.60 -4.50
N TYR A 43 11.72 -13.61 -3.70
CA TYR A 43 11.28 -12.33 -4.23
C TYR A 43 12.38 -11.64 -5.05
N LEU A 44 13.63 -11.63 -4.56
CA LEU A 44 14.75 -11.06 -5.31
C LEU A 44 15.02 -11.81 -6.61
N ILE A 45 14.93 -13.16 -6.61
CA ILE A 45 15.02 -13.97 -7.82
C ILE A 45 13.95 -13.56 -8.84
N GLN A 46 12.70 -13.42 -8.42
CA GLN A 46 11.60 -12.98 -9.29
C GLN A 46 11.82 -11.57 -9.86
N GLN A 47 12.53 -10.72 -9.12
CA GLN A 47 12.93 -9.39 -9.59
C GLN A 47 14.20 -9.41 -10.47
N GLY A 48 14.83 -10.57 -10.69
CA GLY A 48 16.11 -10.70 -11.40
C GLY A 48 17.26 -10.01 -10.65
N ARG A 49 17.26 -10.12 -9.33
CA ARG A 49 18.20 -9.48 -8.38
C ARG A 49 18.71 -10.50 -7.34
N GLU A 50 18.91 -11.74 -7.73
CA GLU A 50 19.39 -12.80 -6.82
C GLU A 50 20.74 -12.43 -6.18
N GLU A 51 21.60 -11.76 -6.95
CA GLU A 51 22.92 -11.30 -6.49
C GLU A 51 22.87 -10.25 -5.37
N ASP A 52 21.74 -9.61 -5.18
CA ASP A 52 21.55 -8.61 -4.12
C ASP A 52 21.11 -9.25 -2.78
N TYR A 53 20.91 -10.57 -2.76
CA TYR A 53 20.55 -11.24 -1.51
C TYR A 53 21.72 -11.24 -0.52
N VAL A 54 21.45 -10.71 0.67
CA VAL A 54 22.39 -10.73 1.81
C VAL A 54 21.63 -11.27 3.02
N GLU A 55 22.24 -12.24 3.72
CA GLU A 55 21.68 -12.71 4.97
C GLU A 55 21.75 -11.60 6.03
N LEU A 56 20.58 -11.22 6.56
CA LEU A 56 20.44 -10.27 7.65
C LEU A 56 19.63 -10.93 8.76
N LYS A 57 20.22 -11.02 9.95
CA LYS A 57 19.58 -11.54 11.16
C LYS A 57 20.17 -10.84 12.39
N ALA A 58 19.45 -10.89 13.50
CA ALA A 58 19.98 -10.42 14.77
C ALA A 58 21.21 -11.24 15.21
N ASP A 59 22.13 -10.59 15.91
CA ASP A 59 23.22 -11.28 16.59
C ASP A 59 22.67 -12.18 17.71
N GLU A 60 23.42 -13.24 18.07
CA GLU A 60 22.98 -14.20 19.10
C GLU A 60 22.82 -13.57 20.50
N ASP A 61 23.53 -12.49 20.75
CA ASP A 61 23.51 -11.72 22.01
C ASP A 61 22.74 -10.39 21.89
N ALA A 62 21.93 -10.23 20.84
CA ALA A 62 21.08 -9.06 20.69
C ALA A 62 20.14 -8.88 21.89
N THR A 63 20.02 -7.65 22.36
CA THR A 63 19.14 -7.29 23.47
C THR A 63 18.13 -6.23 23.05
N TYR A 64 16.92 -6.31 23.62
CA TYR A 64 15.81 -5.43 23.26
C TYR A 64 15.29 -4.72 24.50
N ASP A 65 14.90 -3.45 24.36
CA ASP A 65 14.30 -2.66 25.45
C ASP A 65 12.91 -3.14 25.81
N GLU A 66 12.18 -3.62 24.79
CA GLU A 66 10.79 -4.10 24.92
C GLU A 66 10.50 -5.20 23.91
N GLU A 67 9.65 -6.15 24.26
CA GLU A 67 9.16 -7.20 23.40
C GLU A 67 7.63 -7.21 23.37
N ILE A 68 7.05 -7.16 22.16
CA ILE A 68 5.61 -7.21 21.94
C ILE A 68 5.29 -8.44 21.08
N THR A 69 4.47 -9.33 21.58
CA THR A 69 4.02 -10.51 20.86
C THR A 69 2.67 -10.27 20.19
N VAL A 70 2.60 -10.49 18.87
CA VAL A 70 1.36 -10.43 18.08
C VAL A 70 1.00 -11.83 17.59
N ASP A 71 -0.14 -12.34 18.01
CA ASP A 71 -0.68 -13.64 17.56
C ASP A 71 -1.47 -13.45 16.26
N LEU A 72 -0.87 -13.82 15.12
CA LEU A 72 -1.45 -13.65 13.79
C LEU A 72 -2.78 -14.41 13.63
N SER A 73 -2.98 -15.52 14.37
CA SER A 73 -4.22 -16.31 14.28
C SER A 73 -5.45 -15.62 14.87
N LYS A 74 -5.25 -14.56 15.66
CA LYS A 74 -6.32 -13.77 16.29
C LYS A 74 -6.63 -12.48 15.56
N LEU A 75 -5.94 -12.20 14.47
CA LEU A 75 -6.19 -10.98 13.70
C LEU A 75 -7.56 -11.05 13.01
N VAL A 76 -8.26 -9.94 13.05
CA VAL A 76 -9.51 -9.71 12.34
C VAL A 76 -9.35 -8.45 11.48
N PRO A 77 -10.20 -8.23 10.47
CA PRO A 77 -10.14 -6.98 9.70
C PRO A 77 -10.28 -5.76 10.60
N LEU A 78 -9.28 -4.88 10.53
CA LEU A 78 -9.19 -3.66 11.34
C LEU A 78 -9.32 -2.41 10.47
N THR A 79 -9.75 -1.31 11.10
CA THR A 79 -9.76 0.02 10.50
C THR A 79 -9.24 1.06 11.49
N ALA A 80 -8.43 2.02 11.00
CA ALA A 80 -8.05 3.17 11.80
C ALA A 80 -9.06 4.31 11.59
N LYS A 81 -9.66 4.76 12.67
CA LYS A 81 -10.63 5.88 12.65
C LYS A 81 -9.95 7.23 12.41
N PRO A 82 -10.67 8.23 11.88
CA PRO A 82 -10.19 9.60 11.83
C PRO A 82 -9.91 10.11 13.26
N HIS A 83 -8.86 10.86 13.51
CA HIS A 83 -7.85 11.41 12.60
C HIS A 83 -6.47 10.93 13.06
N SER A 84 -6.32 9.65 13.33
CA SER A 84 -5.09 9.05 13.80
C SER A 84 -4.91 7.62 13.32
N PRO A 85 -3.72 7.21 12.85
CA PRO A 85 -3.46 5.83 12.41
C PRO A 85 -3.54 4.80 13.54
N ASP A 86 -3.36 5.21 14.79
CA ASP A 86 -3.42 4.37 16.00
C ASP A 86 -4.84 4.21 16.58
N ALA A 87 -5.82 4.96 16.07
CA ALA A 87 -7.21 4.84 16.50
C ALA A 87 -7.90 3.59 15.91
N VAL A 88 -7.30 2.43 16.14
CA VAL A 88 -7.66 1.17 15.51
C VAL A 88 -8.83 0.50 16.23
N VAL A 89 -9.79 0.01 15.43
CA VAL A 89 -10.93 -0.81 15.90
C VAL A 89 -11.24 -1.91 14.87
N PRO A 90 -11.90 -3.01 15.27
CA PRO A 90 -12.45 -3.96 14.30
C PRO A 90 -13.42 -3.31 13.32
N VAL A 91 -13.36 -3.71 12.04
CA VAL A 91 -14.30 -3.24 11.01
C VAL A 91 -15.74 -3.53 11.40
N SER A 92 -15.97 -4.68 12.06
CA SER A 92 -17.29 -5.11 12.54
C SER A 92 -17.98 -4.11 13.48
N GLU A 93 -17.21 -3.31 14.24
CA GLU A 93 -17.76 -2.27 15.12
C GLU A 93 -18.39 -1.08 14.35
N LEU A 94 -17.93 -0.85 13.13
CA LEU A 94 -18.37 0.26 12.28
C LEU A 94 -19.12 -0.22 11.03
N LYS A 95 -19.46 -1.50 10.97
CA LYS A 95 -20.17 -2.11 9.86
C LYS A 95 -21.46 -1.36 9.55
N GLY A 96 -21.73 -1.14 8.27
CA GLY A 96 -22.90 -0.42 7.79
C GLY A 96 -22.73 1.10 7.73
N MET A 97 -21.59 1.64 8.16
CA MET A 97 -21.27 3.07 8.00
C MET A 97 -21.22 3.43 6.52
N LYS A 98 -22.08 4.34 6.08
CA LYS A 98 -22.11 4.82 4.69
C LYS A 98 -20.81 5.52 4.31
N ILE A 99 -20.34 5.25 3.10
CA ILE A 99 -19.11 5.83 2.56
C ILE A 99 -19.37 6.59 1.27
N ASN A 100 -18.52 7.56 0.94
CA ASN A 100 -18.64 8.37 -0.26
C ASN A 100 -17.50 8.10 -1.24
N GLN A 101 -16.36 7.64 -0.74
CA GLN A 101 -15.16 7.51 -1.53
C GLN A 101 -14.30 6.34 -1.03
N VAL A 102 -13.65 5.68 -1.97
CA VAL A 102 -12.64 4.66 -1.71
C VAL A 102 -11.40 4.94 -2.55
N VAL A 103 -10.22 4.87 -1.94
CA VAL A 103 -8.93 4.99 -2.62
C VAL A 103 -8.09 3.77 -2.28
N ILE A 104 -7.78 2.95 -3.28
CA ILE A 104 -6.92 1.76 -3.14
C ILE A 104 -5.59 2.04 -3.80
N GLY A 105 -4.49 1.80 -3.08
CA GLY A 105 -3.14 1.93 -3.61
C GLY A 105 -2.24 2.80 -2.76
N SER A 106 -1.38 3.58 -3.41
CA SER A 106 -0.28 4.35 -2.85
C SER A 106 0.95 3.48 -2.47
N CYS A 107 1.93 4.05 -1.74
CA CYS A 107 3.15 3.32 -1.36
C CYS A 107 2.92 2.22 -0.32
N THR A 108 1.78 2.20 0.37
CA THR A 108 1.50 1.26 1.46
C THR A 108 0.91 -0.05 0.95
N ASN A 109 -0.20 0.03 0.23
CA ASN A 109 -0.96 -1.14 -0.23
C ASN A 109 -1.23 -1.05 -1.73
N SER A 110 -0.19 -1.22 -2.53
CA SER A 110 -0.28 -1.20 -3.98
C SER A 110 0.70 -2.16 -4.66
N SER A 111 1.17 -3.15 -3.92
CA SER A 111 1.91 -4.27 -4.48
C SER A 111 1.06 -5.01 -5.52
N LEU A 112 1.69 -5.84 -6.36
CA LEU A 112 0.95 -6.64 -7.31
C LEU A 112 -0.10 -7.54 -6.62
N PRO A 113 0.23 -8.28 -5.55
CA PRO A 113 -0.78 -9.04 -4.79
C PRO A 113 -1.93 -8.18 -4.27
N ASP A 114 -1.68 -7.02 -3.66
CA ASP A 114 -2.74 -6.12 -3.17
C ASP A 114 -3.71 -5.72 -4.29
N MET A 115 -3.15 -5.35 -5.44
CA MET A 115 -3.95 -4.94 -6.59
C MET A 115 -4.76 -6.10 -7.17
N LEU A 116 -4.17 -7.31 -7.23
CA LEU A 116 -4.87 -8.50 -7.72
C LEU A 116 -6.00 -8.93 -6.77
N LYS A 117 -5.80 -8.84 -5.47
CA LYS A 117 -6.84 -9.06 -4.45
C LYS A 117 -8.01 -8.11 -4.66
N ALA A 118 -7.74 -6.81 -4.76
CA ALA A 118 -8.77 -5.82 -5.05
C ALA A 118 -9.49 -6.09 -6.39
N ALA A 119 -8.75 -6.42 -7.45
CA ALA A 119 -9.32 -6.73 -8.76
C ALA A 119 -10.25 -7.94 -8.71
N LYS A 120 -9.87 -9.01 -8.02
CA LYS A 120 -10.68 -10.22 -7.89
C LYS A 120 -12.02 -9.92 -7.19
N ILE A 121 -11.99 -9.12 -6.12
CA ILE A 121 -13.21 -8.70 -5.42
C ILE A 121 -14.11 -7.84 -6.34
N LEU A 122 -13.52 -6.98 -7.16
CA LEU A 122 -14.24 -6.09 -8.08
C LEU A 122 -14.76 -6.81 -9.33
N LYS A 123 -14.16 -7.93 -9.72
CA LYS A 123 -14.46 -8.65 -10.95
C LYS A 123 -15.94 -9.02 -11.07
N GLY A 124 -16.56 -8.63 -12.18
CA GLY A 124 -17.96 -8.90 -12.46
C GLY A 124 -18.96 -8.13 -11.56
N ARG A 125 -18.48 -7.25 -10.70
CA ARG A 125 -19.28 -6.45 -9.78
C ARG A 125 -19.22 -4.97 -10.13
N ARG A 126 -20.18 -4.21 -9.61
CA ARG A 126 -20.25 -2.76 -9.83
C ARG A 126 -20.11 -2.02 -8.49
N VAL A 127 -19.30 -0.98 -8.50
CA VAL A 127 -19.19 -0.01 -7.39
C VAL A 127 -20.55 0.66 -7.15
N ALA A 128 -20.92 0.84 -5.89
CA ALA A 128 -22.15 1.52 -5.50
C ALA A 128 -22.21 2.93 -6.12
N THR A 129 -23.36 3.31 -6.66
CA THR A 129 -23.51 4.53 -7.49
C THR A 129 -23.17 5.85 -6.78
N HIS A 130 -23.20 5.85 -5.46
CA HIS A 130 -22.86 7.01 -4.63
C HIS A 130 -21.42 7.00 -4.13
N VAL A 131 -20.64 5.99 -4.50
CA VAL A 131 -19.22 5.83 -4.10
C VAL A 131 -18.30 6.15 -5.28
N SER A 132 -17.30 6.99 -5.06
CA SER A 132 -16.20 7.21 -6.00
C SER A 132 -15.06 6.27 -5.65
N LEU A 133 -14.80 5.27 -6.50
CA LEU A 133 -13.65 4.37 -6.36
C LEU A 133 -12.49 4.82 -7.24
N VAL A 134 -11.30 4.84 -6.65
CA VAL A 134 -10.05 5.18 -7.32
C VAL A 134 -8.98 4.14 -7.01
N ILE A 135 -8.22 3.76 -8.02
CA ILE A 135 -7.07 2.87 -7.94
C ILE A 135 -5.80 3.65 -8.30
N ALA A 136 -4.81 3.62 -7.43
CA ALA A 136 -3.50 4.22 -7.64
C ALA A 136 -2.42 3.12 -7.53
N PRO A 137 -2.02 2.48 -8.66
CA PRO A 137 -1.01 1.42 -8.65
C PRO A 137 0.35 1.92 -8.15
N GLY A 138 1.14 1.06 -7.51
CA GLY A 138 2.40 1.44 -6.88
C GLY A 138 3.52 1.79 -7.86
N SER A 139 3.46 1.27 -9.07
CA SER A 139 4.45 1.56 -10.12
C SER A 139 3.91 1.30 -11.52
N SER A 140 4.58 1.86 -12.52
CA SER A 140 4.28 1.59 -13.94
C SER A 140 4.44 0.11 -14.29
N SER A 141 5.37 -0.60 -13.64
CA SER A 141 5.53 -2.05 -13.83
C SER A 141 4.30 -2.81 -13.32
N ILE A 142 3.79 -2.48 -12.14
CA ILE A 142 2.56 -3.08 -11.59
C ILE A 142 1.38 -2.78 -12.51
N LEU A 143 1.21 -1.53 -12.95
CA LEU A 143 0.14 -1.15 -13.88
C LEU A 143 0.20 -1.96 -15.19
N ALA A 144 1.41 -2.15 -15.75
CA ALA A 144 1.60 -2.97 -16.96
C ALA A 144 1.23 -4.44 -16.71
N MET A 145 1.57 -4.99 -15.54
CA MET A 145 1.21 -6.35 -15.14
C MET A 145 -0.30 -6.52 -15.01
N LEU A 146 -0.98 -5.60 -14.33
CA LEU A 146 -2.44 -5.58 -14.20
C LEU A 146 -3.13 -5.52 -15.57
N SER A 147 -2.54 -4.78 -16.51
CA SER A 147 -3.03 -4.72 -17.89
C SER A 147 -2.88 -6.08 -18.60
N LYS A 148 -1.72 -6.73 -18.45
CA LYS A 148 -1.44 -8.02 -19.11
C LYS A 148 -2.32 -9.15 -18.61
N CYS A 149 -2.59 -9.23 -17.30
CA CYS A 149 -3.41 -10.30 -16.72
C CYS A 149 -4.93 -10.02 -16.75
N GLY A 150 -5.35 -8.86 -17.27
CA GLY A 150 -6.76 -8.48 -17.36
C GLY A 150 -7.35 -7.85 -16.11
N ALA A 151 -6.64 -7.84 -14.99
CA ALA A 151 -7.10 -7.27 -13.72
C ALA A 151 -7.44 -5.77 -13.84
N LEU A 152 -6.67 -5.02 -14.63
CA LEU A 152 -6.96 -3.61 -14.90
C LEU A 152 -8.32 -3.43 -15.60
N ALA A 153 -8.64 -4.31 -16.55
CA ALA A 153 -9.94 -4.28 -17.25
C ALA A 153 -11.10 -4.55 -16.29
N ASP A 154 -10.95 -5.54 -15.38
CA ASP A 154 -11.95 -5.85 -14.37
C ASP A 154 -12.18 -4.66 -13.41
N MET A 155 -11.11 -3.98 -12.96
CA MET A 155 -11.20 -2.77 -12.14
C MET A 155 -11.95 -1.64 -12.86
N ILE A 156 -11.61 -1.37 -14.11
CA ILE A 156 -12.28 -0.33 -14.92
C ILE A 156 -13.76 -0.68 -15.14
N ALA A 157 -14.05 -1.94 -15.46
CA ALA A 157 -15.42 -2.40 -15.68
C ALA A 157 -16.29 -2.28 -14.42
N SER A 158 -15.72 -2.40 -13.22
CA SER A 158 -16.43 -2.18 -11.96
C SER A 158 -16.84 -0.72 -11.74
N GLY A 159 -16.27 0.24 -12.47
CA GLY A 159 -16.47 1.68 -12.31
C GLY A 159 -15.33 2.40 -11.59
N ALA A 160 -14.19 1.75 -11.41
CA ALA A 160 -13.01 2.38 -10.82
C ALA A 160 -12.35 3.36 -11.80
N ARG A 161 -11.85 4.49 -11.27
CA ARG A 161 -10.96 5.40 -11.96
C ARG A 161 -9.51 5.03 -11.64
N ILE A 162 -8.68 4.92 -12.67
CA ILE A 162 -7.25 4.64 -12.53
C ILE A 162 -6.49 5.97 -12.53
N LEU A 163 -5.63 6.14 -11.55
CA LEU A 163 -4.74 7.31 -11.43
C LEU A 163 -3.30 6.95 -11.82
N GLU A 164 -2.48 7.98 -11.93
CA GLU A 164 -1.02 7.84 -12.08
C GLU A 164 -0.43 7.10 -10.87
N CYS A 165 0.67 6.41 -11.13
CA CYS A 165 1.46 5.73 -10.09
C CYS A 165 2.21 6.77 -9.26
N GLY A 166 1.70 7.12 -8.10
CA GLY A 166 2.32 8.13 -7.24
C GLY A 166 1.52 8.50 -6.00
N CYS A 167 2.02 9.50 -5.26
CA CYS A 167 1.49 9.93 -3.97
C CYS A 167 0.36 10.97 -4.06
N GLY A 168 -0.08 11.36 -5.25
CA GLY A 168 -1.10 12.39 -5.44
C GLY A 168 -2.36 12.20 -4.57
N PRO A 169 -3.03 11.04 -4.63
CA PRO A 169 -4.26 10.82 -3.87
C PRO A 169 -4.07 10.92 -2.34
N CYS A 170 -2.88 10.58 -1.83
CA CYS A 170 -2.59 10.64 -0.39
C CYS A 170 -2.74 12.03 0.20
N ILE A 171 -2.43 13.06 -0.60
CA ILE A 171 -2.55 14.47 -0.21
C ILE A 171 -3.78 15.16 -0.83
N GLY A 172 -4.65 14.38 -1.48
CA GLY A 172 -5.86 14.89 -2.09
C GLY A 172 -5.71 15.39 -3.53
N MET A 173 -4.55 15.28 -4.15
CA MET A 173 -4.38 15.64 -5.56
C MET A 173 -5.17 14.67 -6.45
N GLY A 174 -6.09 15.22 -7.22
CA GLY A 174 -6.97 14.47 -8.12
C GLY A 174 -8.06 13.64 -7.42
N GLN A 175 -8.03 13.47 -6.07
CA GLN A 175 -8.98 12.68 -5.31
C GLN A 175 -9.12 13.12 -3.84
N ALA A 176 -9.42 14.38 -3.60
CA ALA A 176 -9.80 14.85 -2.27
C ALA A 176 -11.17 14.29 -1.86
N PRO A 177 -11.40 13.98 -0.57
CA PRO A 177 -12.72 13.59 -0.09
C PRO A 177 -13.72 14.76 -0.18
N LEU A 178 -15.00 14.44 -0.25
CA LEU A 178 -16.06 15.44 -0.13
C LEU A 178 -16.00 16.10 1.26
N SER A 179 -16.43 17.37 1.34
CA SER A 179 -16.68 18.03 2.62
C SER A 179 -17.67 17.20 3.45
N LYS A 180 -17.35 16.94 4.72
CA LYS A 180 -18.09 16.05 5.63
C LYS A 180 -18.27 14.61 5.12
N GLY A 181 -17.58 14.23 4.03
CA GLY A 181 -17.64 12.89 3.46
C GLY A 181 -16.80 11.87 4.22
N VAL A 182 -17.15 10.59 4.04
CA VAL A 182 -16.41 9.44 4.56
C VAL A 182 -15.61 8.82 3.42
N SER A 183 -14.29 8.73 3.59
CA SER A 183 -13.36 8.14 2.64
C SER A 183 -12.63 6.96 3.27
N LEU A 184 -12.69 5.78 2.64
CA LEU A 184 -11.84 4.64 3.00
C LEU A 184 -10.58 4.68 2.15
N ARG A 185 -9.42 4.50 2.77
CA ARG A 185 -8.14 4.54 2.08
C ARG A 185 -7.19 3.46 2.54
N THR A 186 -6.41 2.94 1.63
CA THR A 186 -5.37 1.94 1.93
C THR A 186 -3.98 2.57 2.09
N ILE A 187 -3.94 3.83 2.48
CA ILE A 187 -2.74 4.61 2.75
C ILE A 187 -2.33 4.50 4.23
N ASN A 188 -1.21 5.09 4.61
CA ASN A 188 -0.65 4.99 5.97
C ASN A 188 -1.04 6.15 6.91
N ARG A 189 -1.69 7.22 6.43
CA ARG A 189 -1.96 8.43 7.22
C ARG A 189 -3.36 8.96 6.98
N ASN A 190 -4.06 9.28 8.08
CA ASN A 190 -5.42 9.84 8.04
C ASN A 190 -5.60 11.07 8.94
N PHE A 191 -4.51 11.79 9.20
CA PHE A 191 -4.57 13.04 9.97
C PHE A 191 -5.56 14.04 9.37
N LYS A 192 -6.12 14.89 10.20
CA LYS A 192 -7.08 15.92 9.78
C LYS A 192 -6.53 16.77 8.63
N GLY A 193 -7.27 16.83 7.52
CA GLY A 193 -6.86 17.56 6.31
C GLY A 193 -5.77 16.91 5.47
N ARG A 194 -5.20 15.78 5.89
CA ARG A 194 -4.10 15.10 5.18
C ARG A 194 -4.43 14.81 3.72
N SER A 195 -5.67 14.47 3.43
CA SER A 195 -6.13 14.14 2.08
C SER A 195 -6.82 15.31 1.36
N GLY A 196 -6.56 16.56 1.78
CA GLY A 196 -6.99 17.78 1.09
C GLY A 196 -8.25 18.43 1.65
N THR A 197 -9.11 17.70 2.39
CA THR A 197 -10.37 18.22 2.93
C THR A 197 -10.38 18.13 4.46
N ASN A 198 -10.45 19.28 5.13
CA ASN A 198 -10.28 19.36 6.58
C ASN A 198 -11.42 18.76 7.42
N ASP A 199 -12.64 18.75 6.91
CA ASP A 199 -13.84 18.28 7.59
C ASP A 199 -14.31 16.89 7.11
N ALA A 200 -13.52 16.23 6.27
CA ALA A 200 -13.76 14.86 5.86
C ALA A 200 -13.23 13.85 6.89
N SER A 201 -13.88 12.69 6.95
CA SER A 201 -13.49 11.56 7.78
C SER A 201 -12.77 10.51 6.94
N VAL A 202 -11.46 10.35 7.15
CA VAL A 202 -10.63 9.38 6.45
C VAL A 202 -10.34 8.19 7.36
N TYR A 203 -10.75 7.00 6.92
CA TYR A 203 -10.49 5.72 7.59
C TYR A 203 -9.42 4.95 6.83
N LEU A 204 -8.51 4.29 7.55
CA LEU A 204 -7.53 3.38 6.93
C LEU A 204 -8.07 1.96 6.99
N VAL A 205 -8.00 1.27 5.87
CA VAL A 205 -8.48 -0.12 5.72
C VAL A 205 -7.57 -0.91 4.79
N SER A 206 -7.69 -2.25 4.79
CA SER A 206 -7.00 -3.10 3.83
C SER A 206 -7.58 -2.95 2.42
N PRO A 207 -6.83 -3.33 1.35
CA PRO A 207 -7.33 -3.34 -0.02
C PRO A 207 -8.62 -4.14 -0.20
N GLU A 208 -8.73 -5.28 0.48
CA GLU A 208 -9.89 -6.16 0.41
C GLU A 208 -11.13 -5.50 1.01
N VAL A 209 -11.01 -4.97 2.24
CA VAL A 209 -12.11 -4.24 2.90
C VAL A 209 -12.51 -3.01 2.08
N ALA A 210 -11.55 -2.31 1.50
CA ALA A 210 -11.80 -1.16 0.64
C ALA A 210 -12.61 -1.54 -0.61
N ALA A 211 -12.17 -2.57 -1.35
CA ALA A 211 -12.84 -3.04 -2.56
C ALA A 211 -14.26 -3.56 -2.28
N LEU A 212 -14.42 -4.37 -1.24
CA LEU A 212 -15.72 -4.88 -0.81
C LEU A 212 -16.67 -3.74 -0.42
N SER A 213 -16.19 -2.81 0.40
CA SER A 213 -16.99 -1.67 0.85
C SER A 213 -17.38 -0.74 -0.31
N ALA A 214 -16.53 -0.61 -1.34
CA ALA A 214 -16.87 0.16 -2.54
C ALA A 214 -18.06 -0.44 -3.29
N ILE A 215 -18.15 -1.77 -3.37
CA ILE A 215 -19.27 -2.48 -4.00
C ILE A 215 -20.54 -2.32 -3.17
N LYS A 216 -20.44 -2.54 -1.85
CA LYS A 216 -21.60 -2.51 -0.95
C LYS A 216 -22.09 -1.07 -0.65
N GLY A 217 -21.23 -0.05 -0.78
CA GLY A 217 -21.55 1.36 -0.49
C GLY A 217 -21.48 1.75 0.98
N TYR A 218 -21.01 0.85 1.83
CA TYR A 218 -20.80 1.04 3.27
C TYR A 218 -19.63 0.19 3.76
N LEU A 219 -19.04 0.56 4.89
CA LEU A 219 -17.94 -0.19 5.50
C LEU A 219 -18.41 -1.57 5.94
N THR A 220 -17.71 -2.63 5.49
CA THR A 220 -18.01 -4.02 5.81
C THR A 220 -16.81 -4.94 5.60
N ASP A 221 -16.80 -6.06 6.29
CA ASP A 221 -15.86 -7.18 6.20
C ASP A 221 -16.56 -8.52 5.87
N GLU A 222 -17.79 -8.46 5.37
CA GLU A 222 -18.59 -9.63 4.99
C GLU A 222 -18.23 -10.09 3.57
N PHE A 223 -17.13 -10.83 3.45
CA PHE A 223 -16.70 -11.42 2.18
C PHE A 223 -17.58 -12.58 1.77
N GLU A 224 -17.85 -12.70 0.47
CA GLU A 224 -18.50 -13.83 -0.16
C GLU A 224 -17.46 -14.93 -0.50
N ASP A 225 -17.86 -16.20 -0.55
CA ASP A 225 -16.92 -17.32 -0.73
C ASP A 225 -16.06 -17.21 -1.99
N ASP A 226 -16.58 -16.62 -3.07
CA ASP A 226 -15.86 -16.42 -4.33
C ASP A 226 -14.86 -15.24 -4.30
N MET A 227 -14.79 -14.51 -3.20
CA MET A 227 -13.83 -13.43 -2.95
C MET A 227 -12.56 -13.91 -2.25
N TYR A 228 -12.53 -15.15 -1.74
CA TYR A 228 -11.33 -15.72 -1.13
C TYR A 228 -10.23 -16.01 -2.16
N LEU A 229 -8.96 -15.89 -1.77
CA LEU A 229 -7.85 -15.51 -2.63
C LEU A 229 -6.69 -16.51 -2.65
N ASP A 230 -6.99 -17.81 -2.70
CA ASP A 230 -6.01 -18.88 -2.51
C ASP A 230 -4.84 -18.92 -3.52
N ASP A 231 -4.92 -18.21 -4.68
CA ASP A 231 -3.95 -18.37 -5.76
C ASP A 231 -3.23 -17.07 -6.22
N ILE A 232 -3.43 -15.94 -5.56
CA ILE A 232 -2.91 -14.66 -6.07
C ILE A 232 -1.41 -14.46 -5.79
N GLU A 233 -0.89 -15.04 -4.72
CA GLU A 233 0.50 -14.85 -4.28
C GLU A 233 1.53 -15.42 -5.28
N ASN A 234 1.12 -16.33 -6.15
CA ASN A 234 1.98 -17.01 -7.11
C ASN A 234 2.00 -16.37 -8.51
N THR A 235 1.45 -15.16 -8.68
CA THR A 235 1.52 -14.48 -9.99
C THR A 235 2.94 -14.00 -10.26
N PRO A 236 3.65 -14.57 -11.26
CA PRO A 236 5.05 -14.23 -11.50
C PRO A 236 5.18 -12.76 -11.90
N PHE A 237 6.06 -12.04 -11.25
CA PHE A 237 6.38 -10.67 -11.63
C PHE A 237 7.24 -10.66 -12.90
N VAL A 238 6.79 -9.93 -13.92
CA VAL A 238 7.53 -9.77 -15.18
C VAL A 238 8.12 -8.36 -15.24
N LYS A 239 9.43 -8.26 -15.03
CA LYS A 239 10.18 -7.00 -15.15
C LYS A 239 10.10 -6.45 -16.58
N ASN A 240 9.65 -5.22 -16.73
CA ASN A 240 9.70 -4.52 -18.00
C ASN A 240 10.90 -3.54 -18.01
N LYS A 241 11.93 -3.89 -18.75
CA LYS A 241 13.16 -3.09 -18.83
C LYS A 241 12.97 -1.69 -19.42
N ASN A 242 11.89 -1.47 -20.18
CA ASN A 242 11.60 -0.16 -20.77
C ASN A 242 11.29 0.94 -19.74
N PHE A 243 11.09 0.58 -18.47
CA PHE A 243 10.89 1.54 -17.37
C PHE A 243 12.19 1.96 -16.67
N PHE A 244 13.32 1.39 -17.08
CA PHE A 244 14.61 1.67 -16.49
C PHE A 244 15.51 2.38 -17.51
N ILE A 245 16.33 3.30 -17.05
CA ILE A 245 17.41 3.88 -17.83
C ILE A 245 18.60 2.96 -17.64
N ASP A 246 19.00 2.25 -18.70
CA ASP A 246 20.08 1.25 -18.63
C ASP A 246 21.47 1.89 -18.57
N GLU A 247 21.62 3.13 -19.10
CA GLU A 247 22.89 3.84 -19.12
C GLU A 247 22.70 5.27 -18.61
N TYR A 248 23.49 5.65 -17.61
CA TYR A 248 23.64 7.04 -17.20
C TYR A 248 24.72 7.69 -18.07
N ASP A 249 24.33 8.66 -18.87
CA ASP A 249 25.29 9.51 -19.57
C ASP A 249 25.66 10.70 -18.66
N PRO A 250 26.89 10.72 -18.12
CA PRO A 250 27.33 11.81 -17.25
C PRO A 250 27.46 13.17 -17.98
N GLN A 251 27.36 13.20 -19.31
CA GLN A 251 27.36 14.42 -20.10
C GLN A 251 25.95 14.99 -20.34
N ASN A 252 24.90 14.28 -19.96
CA ASN A 252 23.55 14.79 -20.04
C ASN A 252 23.38 15.99 -19.09
N GLU A 253 23.14 17.16 -19.66
CA GLU A 253 22.79 18.34 -18.88
C GLU A 253 21.41 18.17 -18.23
N VAL A 254 21.33 18.50 -16.95
CA VAL A 254 20.03 18.53 -16.24
C VAL A 254 19.25 19.72 -16.77
N TYR A 255 18.19 19.45 -17.53
CA TYR A 255 17.25 20.50 -17.95
C TYR A 255 16.45 20.98 -16.73
N MET A 256 16.68 22.23 -16.35
CA MET A 256 15.89 22.89 -15.31
C MET A 256 14.87 23.81 -15.97
N GLY A 257 13.59 23.55 -15.71
CA GLY A 257 12.53 24.47 -16.15
C GLY A 257 12.65 25.85 -15.52
N PRO A 258 12.00 26.88 -16.09
CA PRO A 258 12.18 28.29 -15.66
C PRO A 258 11.79 28.57 -14.21
N ASN A 259 11.02 27.68 -13.60
CA ASN A 259 10.57 27.80 -12.20
C ASN A 259 11.44 27.01 -11.22
N ILE A 260 12.42 26.25 -11.70
CA ILE A 260 13.32 25.46 -10.85
C ILE A 260 14.56 26.30 -10.57
N LYS A 261 14.76 26.66 -9.31
CA LYS A 261 16.00 27.30 -8.87
C LYS A 261 16.99 26.24 -8.43
N PRO A 262 18.30 26.41 -8.72
CA PRO A 262 19.33 25.53 -8.18
C PRO A 262 19.22 25.48 -6.64
N VAL A 263 19.37 24.29 -6.07
CA VAL A 263 19.49 24.15 -4.61
C VAL A 263 20.69 24.96 -4.17
N PRO A 264 20.57 25.86 -3.18
CA PRO A 264 21.71 26.58 -2.64
C PRO A 264 22.75 25.56 -2.17
N ARG A 265 24.00 25.70 -2.63
CA ARG A 265 25.08 24.89 -2.08
C ARG A 265 25.38 25.43 -0.68
N GLY A 266 25.06 24.64 0.33
CA GLY A 266 25.48 24.91 1.69
C GLY A 266 26.99 24.78 1.84
N ASP A 267 27.53 25.32 2.92
CA ASP A 267 28.90 25.06 3.33
C ASP A 267 29.10 23.57 3.59
N LYS A 268 30.34 23.09 3.40
CA LYS A 268 30.71 21.71 3.71
C LYS A 268 30.36 21.42 5.17
N LEU A 269 29.64 20.32 5.41
CA LEU A 269 29.37 19.89 6.78
C LEU A 269 30.70 19.69 7.49
N PRO A 270 30.88 20.11 8.76
CA PRO A 270 32.06 19.80 9.51
C PRO A 270 32.25 18.27 9.63
N ASP A 271 33.50 17.82 9.54
CA ASP A 271 33.91 16.41 9.66
C ASP A 271 33.57 15.86 11.06
#